data_4f3da3709b08991a4e7ef7817fa4a857
#
_entry.id   4f3da3709b08991a4e7ef7817fa4a857
#
_cell.length_a   1.000
_cell.length_b   1.000
_cell.length_c   1.000
_cell.angle_alpha   90.00
_cell.angle_beta   90.00
_cell.angle_gamma   90.00
#
_symmetry.space_group_name_H-M   'P 1'
#
loop_
_entity.id
_entity.type
_entity.pdbx_description
1 polymer ?
#
loop_
_entity_poly.entity_id
_entity_poly.type
_entity_poly.pdbx_seq_one_letter_code
_entity_poly.pdbx_strand_id
1 'polypeptide(L)'
;MPDTIAAIATALAPSAIGILRLSGPDTRDILDAVFFPINGRPMSRQMPRAMVLGRVLDGEGRILDSALCVLFPAPDSYTGEDCAEIHCHGSPVVLTEGLKLLFAHGARQARGVFQQ
;
A
#
# COMPACT_ATOMS: atom_id res chain seq x y z
N MET A 1 14.31 4.96 -15.81
CA MET A 1 13.77 3.81 -15.08
C MET A 1 12.46 4.17 -14.45
N PRO A 2 11.45 3.34 -14.59
CA PRO A 2 10.20 3.59 -13.90
C PRO A 2 10.39 3.42 -12.39
N ASP A 3 9.84 4.35 -11.64
CA ASP A 3 9.85 4.30 -10.18
C ASP A 3 8.55 3.69 -9.66
N THR A 4 8.62 3.09 -8.50
CA THR A 4 7.42 2.74 -7.77
C THR A 4 7.02 3.93 -6.93
N ILE A 5 5.77 4.35 -7.09
CA ILE A 5 5.25 5.52 -6.38
C ILE A 5 4.24 5.08 -5.33
N ALA A 6 4.11 5.87 -4.29
CA ALA A 6 3.13 5.67 -3.24
C ALA A 6 2.43 6.99 -2.93
N ALA A 7 1.18 6.89 -2.58
CA ALA A 7 0.37 8.05 -2.25
C ALA A 7 -0.78 7.68 -1.33
N ILE A 8 -1.29 8.66 -0.60
CA ILE A 8 -2.57 8.55 0.08
C ILE A 8 -3.64 8.87 -0.95
N ALA A 9 -4.50 7.90 -1.24
CA ALA A 9 -5.49 7.99 -2.30
C ALA A 9 -6.85 8.51 -1.81
N THR A 10 -6.96 8.78 -0.52
CA THR A 10 -8.17 9.33 0.10
C THR A 10 -7.84 10.67 0.75
N ALA A 11 -8.86 11.41 1.15
CA ALA A 11 -8.63 12.68 1.84
C ALA A 11 -7.89 12.44 3.17
N LEU A 12 -6.97 13.33 3.50
CA LEU A 12 -6.24 13.26 4.77
C LEU A 12 -7.05 13.95 5.86
N ALA A 13 -8.18 13.35 6.18
CA ALA A 13 -9.09 13.80 7.21
C ALA A 13 -9.69 12.56 7.90
N PRO A 14 -10.15 12.66 9.13
CA PRO A 14 -10.75 11.51 9.78
C PRO A 14 -11.89 10.93 8.95
N SER A 15 -11.82 9.64 8.69
CA SER A 15 -12.82 8.92 7.92
C SER A 15 -12.81 7.46 8.36
N ALA A 16 -13.80 6.67 7.89
CA ALA A 16 -13.85 5.25 8.25
C ALA A 16 -12.72 4.47 7.60
N ILE A 17 -12.35 4.82 6.37
CA ILE A 17 -11.33 4.11 5.60
C ILE A 17 -10.39 5.12 4.95
N GLY A 18 -9.10 4.82 5.01
CA GLY A 18 -8.08 5.53 4.26
C GLY A 18 -7.34 4.56 3.36
N ILE A 19 -6.95 5.00 2.18
CA ILE A 19 -6.32 4.14 1.19
C ILE A 19 -4.92 4.65 0.87
N LEU A 20 -3.93 3.76 1.04
CA LEU A 20 -2.58 3.94 0.53
C LEU A 20 -2.50 3.22 -0.80
N ARG A 21 -1.91 3.84 -1.80
CA ARG A 21 -1.79 3.24 -3.14
C ARG A 21 -0.34 3.17 -3.54
N LEU A 22 0.03 2.04 -4.14
CA LEU A 22 1.33 1.79 -4.75
C LEU A 22 1.14 1.54 -6.24
N SER A 23 2.09 2.00 -7.05
CA SER A 23 2.11 1.69 -8.48
C SER A 23 3.55 1.67 -8.96
N GLY A 24 3.95 0.60 -9.64
CA GLY A 24 5.26 0.51 -10.23
C GLY A 24 5.88 -0.87 -10.09
N PRO A 25 7.11 -1.04 -10.60
CA PRO A 25 7.73 -2.36 -10.71
C PRO A 25 8.06 -3.01 -9.36
N ASP A 26 8.25 -2.21 -8.30
CA ASP A 26 8.61 -2.75 -7.00
C ASP A 26 7.42 -2.95 -6.07
N THR A 27 6.20 -2.80 -6.58
CA THR A 27 4.98 -2.89 -5.77
C THR A 27 4.92 -4.18 -4.96
N ARG A 28 5.20 -5.33 -5.59
CA ARG A 28 5.11 -6.62 -4.90
C ARG A 28 6.14 -6.74 -3.79
N ASP A 29 7.37 -6.32 -4.05
CA ASP A 29 8.44 -6.41 -3.05
C ASP A 29 8.16 -5.49 -1.86
N ILE A 30 7.66 -4.29 -2.13
CA ILE A 30 7.32 -3.35 -1.06
C ILE A 30 6.17 -3.90 -0.22
N LEU A 31 5.13 -4.44 -0.88
CA LEU A 31 4.01 -5.04 -0.15
C LEU A 31 4.48 -6.16 0.77
N ASP A 32 5.31 -7.05 0.25
CA ASP A 32 5.79 -8.20 1.05
C ASP A 32 6.63 -7.75 2.25
N ALA A 33 7.24 -6.57 2.17
CA ALA A 33 8.03 -6.03 3.26
C ALA A 33 7.19 -5.36 4.35
N VAL A 34 6.00 -4.86 4.02
CA VAL A 34 5.23 -4.03 4.96
C VAL A 34 3.88 -4.61 5.34
N PHE A 35 3.30 -5.48 4.51
CA PHE A 35 1.98 -6.04 4.75
C PHE A 35 2.06 -7.55 4.93
N PHE A 36 1.51 -8.05 6.01
CA PHE A 36 1.61 -9.45 6.41
C PHE A 36 0.23 -10.07 6.53
N PRO A 37 -0.21 -10.82 5.50
CA PRO A 37 -1.51 -11.49 5.52
C PRO A 37 -1.63 -12.45 6.69
N ILE A 38 -2.81 -12.50 7.29
CA ILE A 38 -3.03 -13.41 8.42
C ILE A 38 -3.04 -14.87 8.01
N ASN A 39 -3.21 -15.17 6.71
CA ASN A 39 -3.13 -16.56 6.23
C ASN A 39 -1.68 -17.05 6.07
N GLY A 40 -0.69 -16.21 6.33
CA GLY A 40 0.73 -16.59 6.32
C GLY A 40 1.40 -16.60 4.95
N ARG A 41 0.66 -16.37 3.88
CA ARG A 41 1.24 -16.30 2.53
C ARG A 41 1.60 -14.85 2.17
N PRO A 42 2.73 -14.60 1.49
CA PRO A 42 3.09 -13.26 1.06
C PRO A 42 2.00 -12.66 0.17
N MET A 43 1.84 -11.34 0.27
CA MET A 43 0.84 -10.64 -0.53
C MET A 43 1.07 -10.85 -2.04
N SER A 44 2.33 -10.92 -2.46
CA SER A 44 2.69 -11.14 -3.86
C SER A 44 2.22 -12.50 -4.41
N ARG A 45 1.86 -13.42 -3.53
CA ARG A 45 1.38 -14.77 -3.91
C ARG A 45 -0.09 -14.98 -3.63
N GLN A 46 -0.80 -13.95 -3.25
CA GLN A 46 -2.25 -14.03 -3.05
C GLN A 46 -2.94 -13.97 -4.41
N MET A 47 -4.20 -14.38 -4.42
CA MET A 47 -5.01 -14.28 -5.63
C MET A 47 -5.12 -12.80 -6.05
N PRO A 48 -4.85 -12.50 -7.33
CA PRO A 48 -4.99 -11.13 -7.83
C PRO A 48 -6.42 -10.60 -7.62
N ARG A 49 -6.51 -9.30 -7.33
CA ARG A 49 -7.78 -8.59 -7.15
C ARG A 49 -8.63 -9.06 -5.99
N ALA A 50 -8.07 -9.91 -5.14
CA ALA A 50 -8.76 -10.33 -3.92
C ALA A 50 -8.35 -9.44 -2.75
N MET A 51 -9.32 -9.08 -1.93
CA MET A 51 -9.04 -8.35 -0.69
C MET A 51 -8.49 -9.33 0.34
N VAL A 52 -7.34 -9.03 0.88
CA VAL A 52 -6.63 -9.91 1.81
C VAL A 52 -6.47 -9.20 3.14
N LEU A 53 -6.95 -9.83 4.21
CA LEU A 53 -6.80 -9.28 5.55
C LEU A 53 -5.40 -9.54 6.07
N GLY A 54 -4.80 -8.52 6.66
CA GLY A 54 -3.47 -8.63 7.22
C GLY A 54 -3.13 -7.45 8.10
N ARG A 55 -1.85 -7.32 8.39
CA ARG A 55 -1.33 -6.27 9.26
C ARG A 55 -0.22 -5.52 8.57
N VAL A 56 -0.23 -4.21 8.75
CA VAL A 56 0.88 -3.35 8.34
C VAL A 56 1.83 -3.27 9.52
N LEU A 57 3.07 -3.68 9.34
CA LEU A 57 4.09 -3.65 10.40
C LEU A 57 5.11 -2.57 10.09
N ASP A 58 5.52 -1.83 11.12
CA ASP A 58 6.58 -0.84 10.98
C ASP A 58 7.96 -1.49 10.91
N GLY A 59 9.02 -0.68 10.78
CA GLY A 59 10.37 -1.18 10.66
C GLY A 59 10.89 -1.94 11.89
N GLU A 60 10.18 -1.87 13.00
CA GLU A 60 10.53 -2.56 14.23
C GLU A 60 9.63 -3.77 14.51
N GLY A 61 8.78 -4.10 13.55
CA GLY A 61 7.88 -5.24 13.68
C GLY A 61 6.61 -4.96 14.48
N ARG A 62 6.35 -3.68 14.82
CA ARG A 62 5.13 -3.33 15.55
C ARG A 62 3.98 -3.13 14.59
N ILE A 63 2.78 -3.48 15.05
CA ILE A 63 1.57 -3.34 14.22
C ILE A 63 1.21 -1.87 14.13
N LEU A 64 1.26 -1.34 12.90
CA LEU A 64 0.77 0.01 12.64
C LEU A 64 -0.75 0.00 12.49
N ASP A 65 -1.29 -0.99 11.78
CA ASP A 65 -2.72 -1.10 11.57
C ASP A 65 -3.08 -2.51 11.09
N SER A 66 -4.33 -2.90 11.32
CA SER A 66 -4.94 -4.04 10.64
C SER A 66 -5.63 -3.51 9.41
N ALA A 67 -5.44 -4.16 8.27
CA ALA A 67 -5.84 -3.59 6.99
C ALA A 67 -6.24 -4.67 6.01
N LEU A 68 -6.90 -4.25 4.94
CA LEU A 68 -7.18 -5.08 3.78
C LEU A 68 -6.28 -4.60 2.64
N CYS A 69 -5.70 -5.53 1.91
CA CYS A 69 -4.83 -5.20 0.80
C CYS A 69 -5.28 -5.92 -0.46
N VAL A 70 -5.13 -5.26 -1.59
CA VAL A 70 -5.46 -5.84 -2.88
C VAL A 70 -4.35 -5.52 -3.88
N LEU A 71 -3.97 -6.52 -4.67
CA LEU A 71 -2.95 -6.40 -5.71
C LEU A 71 -3.61 -6.46 -7.07
N PHE A 72 -3.31 -5.49 -7.93
CA PHE A 72 -3.76 -5.42 -9.31
C PHE A 72 -2.53 -5.63 -10.21
N PRO A 73 -2.31 -6.85 -10.72
CA PRO A 73 -1.12 -7.12 -11.53
C PRO A 73 -1.16 -6.41 -12.88
N ALA A 74 0.01 -6.01 -13.36
CA ALA A 74 0.17 -5.56 -14.73
C ALA A 74 -0.26 -6.66 -15.70
N PRO A 75 -0.79 -6.32 -16.88
CA PRO A 75 -1.09 -4.97 -17.35
C PRO A 75 -2.49 -4.47 -16.98
N ASP A 76 -3.29 -5.30 -16.32
CA ASP A 76 -4.70 -5.03 -16.05
C ASP A 76 -4.85 -4.28 -14.73
N SER A 77 -4.35 -3.06 -14.70
CA SER A 77 -4.35 -2.20 -13.53
C SER A 77 -4.61 -0.76 -13.96
N TYR A 78 -4.73 0.14 -12.98
CA TYR A 78 -4.99 1.55 -13.27
C TYR A 78 -3.92 2.19 -14.16
N THR A 79 -2.66 1.81 -13.97
CA THR A 79 -1.54 2.46 -14.64
C THR A 79 -0.91 1.58 -15.70
N GLY A 80 -1.35 0.33 -15.84
CA GLY A 80 -0.71 -0.67 -16.69
C GLY A 80 0.48 -1.35 -16.04
N GLU A 81 0.88 -0.91 -14.85
CA GLU A 81 1.93 -1.52 -14.05
C GLU A 81 1.30 -2.29 -12.88
N ASP A 82 2.11 -3.00 -12.10
CA ASP A 82 1.63 -3.56 -10.83
C ASP A 82 1.15 -2.42 -9.95
N CYS A 83 -0.05 -2.54 -9.43
CA CYS A 83 -0.64 -1.59 -8.51
C CYS A 83 -1.16 -2.32 -7.28
N ALA A 84 -1.23 -1.61 -6.17
CA ALA A 84 -1.83 -2.16 -4.96
C ALA A 84 -2.50 -1.07 -4.16
N GLU A 85 -3.47 -1.48 -3.35
CA GLU A 85 -4.11 -0.60 -2.39
C GLU A 85 -4.10 -1.27 -1.03
N ILE A 86 -3.78 -0.49 -0.01
CA ILE A 86 -3.89 -0.93 1.39
C ILE A 86 -4.97 -0.07 2.01
N HIS A 87 -6.06 -0.72 2.38
CA HIS A 87 -7.23 -0.08 2.97
C HIS A 87 -7.10 -0.12 4.49
N CYS A 88 -6.69 1.00 5.05
CA CYS A 88 -6.41 1.17 6.47
C CYS A 88 -7.59 1.85 7.16
N HIS A 89 -7.51 1.96 8.47
CA HIS A 89 -8.38 2.88 9.20
C HIS A 89 -8.07 4.31 8.76
N GLY A 90 -9.10 5.14 8.64
CA GLY A 90 -8.97 6.48 8.07
C GLY A 90 -8.39 7.53 9.00
N SER A 91 -7.46 7.15 9.86
CA SER A 91 -6.75 8.06 10.74
C SER A 91 -5.64 8.76 9.97
N PRO A 92 -5.55 10.11 10.00
CA PRO A 92 -4.44 10.79 9.37
C PRO A 92 -3.07 10.32 9.87
N VAL A 93 -2.96 9.97 11.15
CA VAL A 93 -1.70 9.47 11.70
C VAL A 93 -1.32 8.14 11.07
N VAL A 94 -2.26 7.20 11.00
CA VAL A 94 -2.02 5.88 10.40
C VAL A 94 -1.61 6.03 8.94
N LEU A 95 -2.33 6.86 8.19
CA LEU A 95 -2.03 7.05 6.76
C LEU A 95 -0.68 7.70 6.55
N THR A 96 -0.35 8.72 7.35
CA THR A 96 0.95 9.39 7.24
C THR A 96 2.09 8.45 7.59
N GLU A 97 1.97 7.70 8.67
CA GLU A 97 3.02 6.75 9.07
C GLU A 97 3.11 5.58 8.07
N GLY A 98 1.99 5.13 7.55
CA GLY A 98 1.98 4.10 6.51
C GLY A 98 2.68 4.56 5.24
N LEU A 99 2.42 5.79 4.81
CA LEU A 99 3.07 6.36 3.63
C LEU A 99 4.58 6.47 3.83
N LYS A 100 5.02 6.94 5.00
CA LYS A 100 6.45 7.01 5.33
C LYS A 100 7.09 5.64 5.28
N LEU A 101 6.38 4.61 5.73
CA LEU A 101 6.86 3.24 5.70
C LEU A 101 7.08 2.77 4.27
N LEU A 102 6.16 3.09 3.36
CA LEU A 102 6.32 2.75 1.94
C LEU A 102 7.52 3.47 1.34
N PHE A 103 7.72 4.74 1.68
CA PHE A 103 8.90 5.47 1.22
C PHE A 103 10.20 4.84 1.75
N ALA A 104 10.19 4.39 3.01
CA ALA A 104 11.37 3.75 3.59
C ALA A 104 11.75 2.45 2.86
N HIS A 105 10.80 1.82 2.19
CA HIS A 105 11.04 0.60 1.42
C HIS A 105 11.21 0.86 -0.08
N GLY A 106 11.41 2.11 -0.48
CA GLY A 106 11.81 2.44 -1.83
C GLY A 106 10.76 3.08 -2.71
N ALA A 107 9.54 3.26 -2.23
CA ALA A 107 8.55 3.99 -3.00
C ALA A 107 8.88 5.49 -3.00
N ARG A 108 8.50 6.18 -4.06
CA ARG A 108 8.67 7.62 -4.18
C ARG A 108 7.32 8.31 -4.11
N GLN A 109 7.35 9.56 -3.72
CA GLN A 109 6.13 10.35 -3.67
C GLN A 109 5.60 10.58 -5.07
N ALA A 110 4.30 10.35 -5.27
CA ALA A 110 3.66 10.64 -6.53
C ALA A 110 3.67 12.13 -6.81
N ARG A 111 3.87 12.51 -8.06
CA ARG A 111 3.86 13.92 -8.47
C ARG A 111 2.49 14.30 -9.01
N GLY A 112 2.23 15.60 -9.01
CA GLY A 112 1.04 16.16 -9.66
C GLY A 112 -0.22 15.84 -8.89
N VAL A 113 -0.99 14.88 -9.37
CA VAL A 113 -2.34 14.61 -8.90
C VAL A 113 -2.44 14.48 -7.37
N PHE A 114 -1.43 13.94 -6.74
CA PHE A 114 -1.47 13.68 -5.30
C PHE A 114 -0.80 14.74 -4.46
N GLN A 115 -0.44 15.85 -5.06
CA GLN A 115 0.20 16.96 -4.33
C GLN A 115 -0.78 18.05 -3.94
N GLN A 116 -2.02 17.83 -4.14
CA GLN A 116 -3.07 18.79 -3.85
C GLN A 116 -3.34 18.94 -2.38
#